data_fb40c3d4ea24fde347164f48d821e40f
#
_entry.id   fb40c3d4ea24fde347164f48d821e40f
#
_cell.length_a   1.000
_cell.length_b   1.000
_cell.length_c   1.000
_cell.angle_alpha   90.00
_cell.angle_beta   90.00
_cell.angle_gamma   90.00
#
_symmetry.space_group_name_H-M   'P 1'
#
loop_
_entity.id
_entity.type
_entity.pdbx_description
1 polymer ?
#
loop_
_entity_poly.entity_id
_entity_poly.type
_entity_poly.pdbx_seq_one_letter_code
_entity_poly.pdbx_strand_id
1 'polypeptide(L)'
;RGSGKVTFGNRPNGFYYARIVNQIPFEKILRGNPHRSFAVNFRCKPFFYHGDVNQLTITESIASFTNPGTVYSLPKLTVTGSGEVTLMLNGKIIDLDFTGISGSIVMDSELEECLHSDQNASAAMSGEFFRIPPGENAFAWTGSVTSVVIDPNWRSL
;
A
#
# COMPACT_ATOMS: atom_id res chain seq x y z
N ARG A 1 -12.60 18.90 2.85
CA ARG A 1 -13.35 17.65 2.58
C ARG A 1 -12.34 16.58 2.20
N GLY A 2 -11.82 15.81 3.19
CA GLY A 2 -10.86 14.74 2.99
C GLY A 2 -11.55 13.41 2.68
N SER A 3 -10.80 12.46 2.12
CA SER A 3 -11.15 11.04 2.11
C SER A 3 -10.60 10.38 3.37
N GLY A 4 -11.29 9.38 3.89
CA GLY A 4 -10.87 8.60 5.05
C GLY A 4 -11.11 7.12 4.82
N LYS A 5 -10.55 6.29 5.71
CA LYS A 5 -10.83 4.85 5.76
C LYS A 5 -12.19 4.63 6.41
N VAL A 6 -13.05 3.82 5.79
CA VAL A 6 -14.37 3.45 6.32
C VAL A 6 -14.48 1.94 6.32
N THR A 7 -14.74 1.36 7.48
CA THR A 7 -15.05 -0.07 7.65
C THR A 7 -16.55 -0.21 7.87
N PHE A 8 -17.19 -1.08 7.11
CA PHE A 8 -18.61 -1.41 7.26
C PHE A 8 -18.77 -2.69 8.08
N GLY A 9 -19.79 -2.73 8.95
CA GLY A 9 -20.01 -3.86 9.85
C GLY A 9 -20.25 -5.21 9.16
N ASN A 10 -20.71 -5.23 7.92
CA ASN A 10 -20.85 -6.42 7.10
C ASN A 10 -19.54 -6.89 6.43
N ARG A 11 -18.47 -6.09 6.49
CA ARG A 11 -17.11 -6.40 6.01
C ARG A 11 -16.06 -5.86 7.00
N PRO A 12 -15.96 -6.44 8.22
CA PRO A 12 -15.10 -5.91 9.28
C PRO A 12 -13.59 -6.08 9.00
N ASN A 13 -13.21 -7.01 8.11
CA ASN A 13 -11.82 -7.38 7.86
C ASN A 13 -11.11 -6.49 6.84
N GLY A 14 -11.58 -5.24 6.70
CA GLY A 14 -10.94 -4.30 5.79
C GLY A 14 -11.68 -2.98 5.74
N PHE A 15 -11.31 -2.17 4.76
CA PHE A 15 -11.84 -0.82 4.64
C PHE A 15 -11.94 -0.37 3.17
N TYR A 16 -12.73 0.66 2.96
CA TYR A 16 -12.74 1.43 1.73
C TYR A 16 -12.20 2.83 1.99
N TYR A 17 -11.51 3.41 1.02
CA TYR A 17 -11.32 4.86 1.02
C TYR A 17 -12.60 5.53 0.56
N ALA A 18 -13.19 6.34 1.43
CA ALA A 18 -14.46 6.97 1.19
C ALA A 18 -14.47 8.45 1.59
N ARG A 19 -15.41 9.19 1.03
CA ARG A 19 -15.73 10.55 1.45
C ARG A 19 -17.23 10.70 1.64
N ILE A 20 -17.64 11.52 2.61
CA ILE A 20 -19.04 11.90 2.80
C ILE A 20 -19.42 12.90 1.71
N VAL A 21 -20.53 12.64 1.01
CA VAL A 21 -20.98 13.46 -0.12
C VAL A 21 -22.24 14.27 0.16
N ASN A 22 -22.97 13.96 1.22
CA ASN A 22 -24.16 14.72 1.63
C ASN A 22 -23.86 15.68 2.78
N GLN A 23 -24.69 16.68 2.94
CA GLN A 23 -24.73 17.50 4.15
C GLN A 23 -25.54 16.76 5.22
N ILE A 24 -25.03 16.74 6.45
CA ILE A 24 -25.75 16.21 7.61
C ILE A 24 -26.41 17.40 8.29
N PRO A 25 -27.75 17.50 8.31
CA PRO A 25 -28.47 18.64 8.87
C PRO A 25 -28.45 18.60 10.40
N PHE A 26 -27.47 19.25 11.02
CA PHE A 26 -27.31 19.32 12.49
C PHE A 26 -28.46 20.07 13.18
N GLU A 27 -29.06 21.06 12.53
CA GLU A 27 -30.14 21.88 13.12
C GLU A 27 -31.35 21.06 13.56
N LYS A 28 -31.63 19.93 12.92
CA LYS A 28 -32.69 19.01 13.29
C LYS A 28 -32.37 18.13 14.51
N ILE A 29 -31.12 18.11 14.96
CA ILE A 29 -30.67 17.26 16.06
C ILE A 29 -30.99 17.88 17.43
N LEU A 30 -31.14 19.20 17.52
CA LEU A 30 -31.18 19.95 18.79
C LEU A 30 -32.58 20.24 19.36
N ARG A 31 -33.70 19.90 18.68
CA ARG A 31 -35.03 20.21 19.19
C ARG A 31 -35.84 18.96 19.55
N GLY A 32 -35.86 18.61 20.82
CA GLY A 32 -36.99 17.99 21.50
C GLY A 32 -37.38 16.52 21.22
N ASN A 33 -36.64 15.77 20.38
CA ASN A 33 -36.91 14.35 20.18
C ASN A 33 -35.64 13.51 20.34
N PRO A 34 -35.59 12.56 21.31
CA PRO A 34 -34.36 11.80 21.61
C PRO A 34 -33.96 10.80 20.51
N HIS A 35 -34.82 10.50 19.58
CA HIS A 35 -34.53 9.55 18.50
C HIS A 35 -34.66 10.22 17.13
N ARG A 36 -33.54 10.53 16.52
CA ARG A 36 -33.48 11.03 15.14
C ARG A 36 -32.57 10.17 14.29
N SER A 37 -33.06 9.79 13.14
CA SER A 37 -32.27 9.14 12.10
C SER A 37 -31.78 10.17 11.09
N PHE A 38 -30.54 10.02 10.66
CA PHE A 38 -29.98 10.79 9.55
C PHE A 38 -29.25 9.83 8.60
N ALA A 39 -29.24 10.16 7.33
CA ALA A 39 -28.54 9.38 6.34
C ALA A 39 -27.15 9.99 6.08
N VAL A 40 -26.13 9.15 6.05
CA VAL A 40 -24.78 9.51 5.63
C VAL A 40 -24.46 8.78 4.35
N ASN A 41 -24.21 9.53 3.27
CA ASN A 41 -23.87 8.95 1.98
C ASN A 41 -22.37 8.97 1.80
N PHE A 42 -21.79 7.79 1.61
CA PHE A 42 -20.37 7.61 1.32
C PHE A 42 -20.17 7.37 -0.17
N ARG A 43 -19.24 8.10 -0.77
CA ARG A 43 -18.68 7.76 -2.07
C ARG A 43 -17.36 7.05 -1.84
N CYS A 44 -17.33 5.74 -2.09
CA CYS A 44 -16.16 4.90 -1.91
C CYS A 44 -15.33 4.82 -3.20
N LYS A 45 -14.00 4.65 -3.07
CA LYS A 45 -13.17 4.13 -4.16
C LYS A 45 -13.62 2.68 -4.46
N PRO A 46 -13.41 2.16 -5.67
CA PRO A 46 -13.93 0.84 -6.07
C PRO A 46 -13.28 -0.34 -5.36
N PHE A 47 -12.13 -0.14 -4.70
CA PHE A 47 -11.39 -1.23 -4.09
C PHE A 47 -11.68 -1.38 -2.61
N PHE A 48 -11.88 -2.64 -2.19
CA PHE A 48 -11.84 -3.05 -0.80
C PHE A 48 -10.41 -3.40 -0.41
N TYR A 49 -9.84 -2.71 0.57
CA TYR A 49 -8.51 -2.97 1.10
C TYR A 49 -8.60 -3.94 2.27
N HIS A 50 -7.82 -5.02 2.23
CA HIS A 50 -7.77 -6.00 3.31
C HIS A 50 -7.11 -5.38 4.55
N GLY A 51 -7.74 -5.50 5.70
CA GLY A 51 -7.27 -4.88 6.96
C GLY A 51 -6.27 -5.71 7.75
N ASP A 52 -6.38 -7.03 7.64
CA ASP A 52 -5.56 -7.99 8.41
C ASP A 52 -4.30 -8.40 7.63
N VAL A 53 -3.61 -7.42 7.04
CA VAL A 53 -2.43 -7.71 6.23
C VAL A 53 -1.19 -7.50 7.05
N ASN A 54 -0.48 -8.58 7.34
CA ASN A 54 0.86 -8.51 7.90
C ASN A 54 1.85 -8.07 6.82
N GLN A 55 2.80 -7.24 7.20
CA GLN A 55 3.97 -6.95 6.38
C GLN A 55 4.74 -8.25 6.13
N LEU A 56 5.21 -8.41 4.91
CA LEU A 56 6.06 -9.53 4.53
C LEU A 56 7.52 -9.08 4.69
N THR A 57 8.25 -9.72 5.57
CA THR A 57 9.69 -9.48 5.70
C THR A 57 10.44 -10.63 5.02
N ILE A 58 11.22 -10.28 4.01
CA ILE A 58 12.01 -11.23 3.22
C ILE A 58 13.48 -10.94 3.48
N THR A 59 14.21 -11.95 3.91
CA THR A 59 15.64 -11.90 4.22
C THR A 59 16.49 -12.78 3.32
N GLU A 60 15.84 -13.57 2.46
CA GLU A 60 16.50 -14.45 1.49
C GLU A 60 16.20 -13.99 0.07
N SER A 61 17.20 -14.11 -0.82
CA SER A 61 17.14 -13.56 -2.17
C SER A 61 16.14 -14.23 -3.12
N ILE A 62 15.48 -15.31 -2.70
CA ILE A 62 14.41 -15.97 -3.47
C ILE A 62 13.28 -16.24 -2.50
N ALA A 63 12.13 -15.66 -2.76
CA ALA A 63 10.92 -15.84 -1.97
C ALA A 63 9.71 -15.95 -2.87
N SER A 64 8.70 -16.66 -2.42
CA SER A 64 7.38 -16.69 -3.03
C SER A 64 6.32 -16.29 -2.01
N PHE A 65 5.30 -15.58 -2.48
CA PHE A 65 4.16 -15.19 -1.67
C PHE A 65 2.91 -15.05 -2.53
N THR A 66 1.75 -15.12 -1.89
CA THR A 66 0.46 -15.08 -2.58
C THR A 66 -0.26 -13.76 -2.31
N ASN A 67 -0.72 -13.09 -3.37
CA ASN A 67 -1.69 -12.02 -3.27
C ASN A 67 -3.10 -12.63 -3.21
N PRO A 68 -3.79 -12.54 -2.07
CA PRO A 68 -5.14 -13.10 -1.90
C PRO A 68 -6.24 -12.20 -2.49
N GLY A 69 -5.89 -11.02 -2.96
CA GLY A 69 -6.84 -10.10 -3.58
C GLY A 69 -7.32 -10.54 -4.96
N THR A 70 -8.33 -9.89 -5.47
CA THR A 70 -8.88 -10.17 -6.82
C THR A 70 -8.30 -9.28 -7.90
N VAL A 71 -7.56 -8.25 -7.51
CA VAL A 71 -6.86 -7.32 -8.41
C VAL A 71 -5.41 -7.13 -7.98
N TYR A 72 -4.59 -6.61 -8.88
CA TYR A 72 -3.21 -6.29 -8.53
C TYR A 72 -3.17 -5.28 -7.38
N SER A 73 -2.19 -5.40 -6.51
CA SER A 73 -1.92 -4.43 -5.46
C SER A 73 -0.73 -3.54 -5.81
N LEU A 74 -0.67 -2.40 -5.14
CA LEU A 74 0.41 -1.42 -5.24
C LEU A 74 1.17 -1.44 -3.91
N PRO A 75 2.29 -2.19 -3.84
CA PRO A 75 3.00 -2.37 -2.59
C PRO A 75 3.82 -1.14 -2.22
N LYS A 76 4.09 -1.01 -0.92
CA LYS A 76 5.18 -0.20 -0.42
C LYS A 76 6.32 -1.12 -0.01
N LEU A 77 7.49 -0.91 -0.58
CA LEU A 77 8.69 -1.70 -0.29
C LEU A 77 9.68 -0.85 0.50
N THR A 78 10.24 -1.44 1.55
CA THR A 78 11.39 -0.87 2.27
C THR A 78 12.56 -1.82 2.07
N VAL A 79 13.56 -1.39 1.33
CA VAL A 79 14.75 -2.17 0.99
C VAL A 79 15.92 -1.65 1.80
N THR A 80 16.54 -2.54 2.58
CA THR A 80 17.76 -2.25 3.33
C THR A 80 18.93 -2.95 2.66
N GLY A 81 19.92 -2.20 2.24
CA GLY A 81 21.03 -2.75 1.47
C GLY A 81 22.19 -1.76 1.30
N SER A 82 23.11 -2.10 0.40
CA SER A 82 24.23 -1.26 0.04
C SER A 82 24.73 -1.55 -1.37
N GLY A 83 25.31 -0.53 -2.01
CA GLY A 83 25.81 -0.62 -3.39
C GLY A 83 24.70 -0.76 -4.42
N GLU A 84 24.99 -1.41 -5.52
CA GLU A 84 24.01 -1.67 -6.57
C GLU A 84 23.17 -2.91 -6.23
N VAL A 85 21.87 -2.77 -6.32
CA VAL A 85 20.89 -3.82 -6.03
C VAL A 85 19.87 -3.91 -7.16
N THR A 86 19.61 -5.10 -7.65
CA THR A 86 18.54 -5.36 -8.62
C THR A 86 17.45 -6.18 -7.96
N LEU A 87 16.25 -5.64 -7.90
CA LEU A 87 15.05 -6.32 -7.42
C LEU A 87 14.27 -6.90 -8.61
N MET A 88 13.72 -8.08 -8.43
CA MET A 88 12.92 -8.77 -9.45
C MET A 88 11.60 -9.25 -8.86
N LEU A 89 10.49 -8.89 -9.50
CA LEU A 89 9.15 -9.40 -9.19
C LEU A 89 8.49 -9.95 -10.47
N ASN A 90 8.29 -11.25 -10.54
CA ASN A 90 7.69 -11.91 -11.71
C ASN A 90 8.35 -11.50 -13.04
N GLY A 91 9.66 -11.31 -13.06
CA GLY A 91 10.43 -10.89 -14.23
C GLY A 91 10.44 -9.37 -14.50
N LYS A 92 9.72 -8.56 -13.73
CA LYS A 92 9.88 -7.11 -13.71
C LYS A 92 11.09 -6.73 -12.86
N ILE A 93 11.82 -5.72 -13.28
CA ILE A 93 13.09 -5.32 -12.67
C ILE A 93 13.01 -3.88 -12.18
N ILE A 94 13.59 -3.66 -11.00
CA ILE A 94 13.93 -2.33 -10.46
C ILE A 94 15.37 -2.40 -10.02
N ASP A 95 16.18 -1.46 -10.50
CA ASP A 95 17.55 -1.26 -10.04
C ASP A 95 17.59 -0.12 -9.03
N LEU A 96 18.34 -0.36 -7.94
CA LEU A 96 18.56 0.61 -6.87
C LEU A 96 20.05 0.83 -6.70
N ASP A 97 20.46 2.09 -6.58
CA ASP A 97 21.82 2.48 -6.26
C ASP A 97 21.88 3.12 -4.86
N PHE A 98 22.49 2.39 -3.94
CA PHE A 98 22.71 2.86 -2.57
C PHE A 98 24.01 3.67 -2.41
N THR A 99 24.64 4.11 -3.50
CA THR A 99 25.87 4.92 -3.41
C THR A 99 25.58 6.24 -2.70
N GLY A 100 26.22 6.46 -1.55
CA GLY A 100 25.97 7.62 -0.70
C GLY A 100 24.71 7.55 0.16
N ILE A 101 23.95 6.45 0.09
CA ILE A 101 22.75 6.19 0.89
C ILE A 101 23.09 5.13 1.94
N SER A 102 22.87 5.45 3.20
CA SER A 102 23.00 4.49 4.32
C SER A 102 21.64 4.12 4.89
N GLY A 103 21.40 2.83 5.05
CA GLY A 103 20.13 2.31 5.61
C GLY A 103 19.16 1.81 4.56
N SER A 104 17.99 2.41 4.45
CA SER A 104 16.93 1.90 3.59
C SER A 104 16.42 2.91 2.56
N ILE A 105 16.00 2.37 1.41
CA ILE A 105 15.22 3.08 0.40
C ILE A 105 13.77 2.58 0.51
N VAL A 106 12.83 3.51 0.52
CA VAL A 106 11.39 3.24 0.55
C VAL A 106 10.80 3.56 -0.82
N MET A 107 10.14 2.59 -1.42
CA MET A 107 9.42 2.75 -2.69
C MET A 107 7.93 2.55 -2.45
N ASP A 108 7.12 3.56 -2.74
CA ASP A 108 5.67 3.51 -2.64
C ASP A 108 5.08 3.45 -4.05
N SER A 109 4.53 2.28 -4.41
CA SER A 109 3.97 2.08 -5.75
C SER A 109 2.61 2.76 -5.95
N GLU A 110 1.89 3.12 -4.88
CA GLU A 110 0.62 3.85 -5.00
C GLU A 110 0.86 5.35 -5.27
N LEU A 111 1.91 5.91 -4.67
CA LEU A 111 2.29 7.32 -4.82
C LEU A 111 3.30 7.53 -5.95
N GLU A 112 3.91 6.45 -6.44
CA GLU A 112 5.04 6.48 -7.40
C GLU A 112 6.20 7.33 -6.85
N GLU A 113 6.52 7.13 -5.57
CA GLU A 113 7.57 7.84 -4.84
C GLU A 113 8.69 6.89 -4.41
N CYS A 114 9.93 7.35 -4.54
CA CYS A 114 11.10 6.71 -4.00
C CYS A 114 11.76 7.67 -2.99
N LEU A 115 11.91 7.22 -1.74
CA LEU A 115 12.33 8.05 -0.62
C LEU A 115 13.50 7.40 0.15
N HIS A 116 14.39 8.24 0.66
CA HIS A 116 15.37 7.90 1.70
C HIS A 116 15.29 8.94 2.81
N SER A 117 15.07 8.51 4.06
CA SER A 117 14.92 9.42 5.21
C SER A 117 13.93 10.56 4.94
N ASP A 118 12.75 10.22 4.37
CA ASP A 118 11.69 11.15 3.97
C ASP A 118 12.07 12.20 2.92
N GLN A 119 13.25 12.04 2.29
CA GLN A 119 13.68 12.87 1.18
C GLN A 119 13.56 12.11 -0.14
N ASN A 120 13.31 12.84 -1.22
CA ASN A 120 13.23 12.26 -2.56
C ASN A 120 14.57 11.58 -2.95
N ALA A 121 14.49 10.30 -3.28
CA ALA A 121 15.59 9.47 -3.72
C ALA A 121 15.34 8.85 -5.12
N SER A 122 14.49 9.47 -5.93
CA SER A 122 14.13 8.92 -7.25
C SER A 122 15.33 8.76 -8.19
N ALA A 123 16.40 9.51 -7.99
CA ALA A 123 17.63 9.37 -8.76
C ALA A 123 18.37 8.04 -8.46
N ALA A 124 18.10 7.43 -7.29
CA ALA A 124 18.68 6.15 -6.89
C ALA A 124 17.90 4.94 -7.41
N MET A 125 16.80 5.16 -8.14
CA MET A 125 15.93 4.11 -8.65
C MET A 125 15.83 4.18 -10.17
N SER A 126 15.89 3.03 -10.82
CA SER A 126 15.61 2.85 -12.24
C SER A 126 14.65 1.68 -12.45
N GLY A 127 13.66 1.85 -13.33
CA GLY A 127 12.62 0.87 -13.60
C GLY A 127 11.23 1.37 -13.24
N GLU A 128 10.22 0.50 -13.45
CA GLU A 128 8.82 0.78 -13.13
C GLU A 128 8.44 0.24 -11.75
N PHE A 129 7.68 1.01 -10.97
CA PHE A 129 7.15 0.57 -9.67
C PHE A 129 6.39 -0.76 -9.79
N PHE A 130 6.60 -1.64 -8.82
CA PHE A 130 6.01 -2.96 -8.86
C PHE A 130 4.49 -2.93 -8.67
N ARG A 131 3.83 -3.84 -9.39
CA ARG A 131 2.43 -4.22 -9.20
C ARG A 131 2.41 -5.71 -8.90
N ILE A 132 1.80 -6.09 -7.79
CA ILE A 132 1.70 -7.50 -7.39
C ILE A 132 0.38 -8.06 -7.90
N PRO A 133 0.38 -8.88 -8.97
CA PRO A 133 -0.85 -9.49 -9.49
C PRO A 133 -1.47 -10.46 -8.48
N PRO A 134 -2.77 -10.81 -8.61
CA PRO A 134 -3.40 -11.87 -7.84
C PRO A 134 -2.72 -13.22 -8.00
N GLY A 135 -2.74 -14.03 -6.94
CA GLY A 135 -2.15 -15.38 -6.96
C GLY A 135 -0.68 -15.40 -6.55
N GLU A 136 0.03 -16.43 -6.99
CA GLU A 136 1.44 -16.64 -6.61
C GLU A 136 2.37 -15.65 -7.31
N ASN A 137 3.33 -15.13 -6.55
CA ASN A 137 4.33 -14.18 -6.99
C ASN A 137 5.72 -14.64 -6.56
N ALA A 138 6.68 -14.52 -7.46
CA ALA A 138 8.07 -14.80 -7.21
C ALA A 138 8.84 -13.47 -7.05
N PHE A 139 9.57 -13.34 -5.96
CA PHE A 139 10.41 -12.19 -5.66
C PHE A 139 11.86 -12.62 -5.46
N ALA A 140 12.77 -11.89 -6.05
CA ALA A 140 14.20 -12.14 -5.91
C ALA A 140 14.98 -10.83 -5.97
N TRP A 141 16.24 -10.89 -5.58
CA TRP A 141 17.20 -9.79 -5.78
C TRP A 141 18.60 -10.28 -6.01
N THR A 142 19.42 -9.41 -6.55
CA THR A 142 20.88 -9.53 -6.60
C THR A 142 21.51 -8.31 -5.94
N GLY A 143 22.78 -8.42 -5.53
CA GLY A 143 23.47 -7.38 -4.80
C GLY A 143 23.40 -7.57 -3.28
N SER A 144 23.85 -6.56 -2.54
CA SER A 144 23.95 -6.62 -1.07
C SER A 144 22.68 -6.10 -0.41
N VAL A 145 21.69 -6.97 -0.24
CA VAL A 145 20.43 -6.68 0.46
C VAL A 145 20.42 -7.41 1.81
N THR A 146 20.11 -6.69 2.87
CA THR A 146 19.93 -7.26 4.22
C THR A 146 18.49 -7.73 4.43
N SER A 147 17.52 -6.94 3.99
CA SER A 147 16.11 -7.28 4.10
C SER A 147 15.25 -6.45 3.16
N VAL A 148 14.14 -7.03 2.75
CA VAL A 148 13.05 -6.32 2.06
C VAL A 148 11.78 -6.49 2.87
N VAL A 149 11.20 -5.38 3.31
CA VAL A 149 9.87 -5.35 3.93
C VAL A 149 8.87 -4.90 2.90
N ILE A 150 7.86 -5.73 2.64
CA ILE A 150 6.78 -5.46 1.71
C ILE A 150 5.51 -5.20 2.50
N ASP A 151 4.95 -4.00 2.37
CA ASP A 151 3.60 -3.65 2.78
C ASP A 151 2.69 -3.81 1.55
N PRO A 152 1.98 -4.92 1.44
CA PRO A 152 1.48 -5.33 0.13
C PRO A 152 0.22 -4.62 -0.32
N ASN A 153 -0.53 -3.96 0.56
CA ASN A 153 -1.77 -3.24 0.25
C ASN A 153 -2.78 -4.11 -0.54
N TRP A 154 -3.00 -5.37 -0.09
CA TRP A 154 -3.94 -6.29 -0.77
C TRP A 154 -5.31 -5.66 -0.96
N ARG A 155 -5.86 -5.81 -2.16
CA ARG A 155 -7.16 -5.23 -2.50
C ARG A 155 -7.97 -6.14 -3.42
N SER A 156 -9.30 -5.99 -3.32
CA SER A 156 -10.29 -6.72 -4.11
C SER A 156 -11.32 -5.74 -4.69
N LEU A 157 -12.01 -6.16 -5.73
CA LEU A 157 -13.21 -5.48 -6.24
C LEU A 157 -14.44 -5.93 -5.46
#